data_96bd38ed848121b178ba8742511029fb
#
_entry.id   96bd38ed848121b178ba8742511029fb
#
_cell.length_a   1.000
_cell.length_b   1.000
_cell.length_c   1.000
_cell.angle_alpha   90.00
_cell.angle_beta   90.00
_cell.angle_gamma   90.00
#
_symmetry.space_group_name_H-M   'P 1'
#
loop_
_entity.id
_entity.type
_entity.pdbx_description
1 polymer ?
#
loop_
_entity_poly.entity_id
_entity_poly.type
_entity_poly.pdbx_seq_one_letter_code
_entity_poly.pdbx_strand_id
1 'polypeptide(L)'
;YDDVIGALWINPSTCKPVGSTIAHEIGHSFQYQVYCDKLLNGAAKDFHQGFRYGFGPNGEGGNGFWEQCAQWQSLQTYPQELFGYHVDVWKANYHRHFNHEWMRYASYWLPYYWTQKHGVSVLGEIWKQSKYPEDPLMTYQRLYCKGKVATLYEELYDYATRMTTYDIDIVRKYVTESAKKYSTKLYASDGYYQVGYSSCPGSTGFNVISLDVP
;
A
#
# COMPACT_ATOMS: atom_id res chain seq x y z
N TYR A 1 16.41 -18.39 16.48
CA TYR A 1 16.22 -16.96 16.16
C TYR A 1 16.12 -16.22 17.46
N ASP A 2 16.85 -15.15 17.53
CA ASP A 2 16.74 -14.20 18.61
C ASP A 2 15.52 -13.30 18.31
N ASP A 3 14.49 -13.36 19.13
CA ASP A 3 13.24 -12.60 18.95
C ASP A 3 13.42 -11.07 19.06
N VAL A 4 14.66 -10.62 19.16
CA VAL A 4 15.02 -9.22 19.37
C VAL A 4 15.79 -8.59 18.21
N ILE A 5 16.08 -9.35 17.15
CA ILE A 5 16.81 -8.87 15.98
C ILE A 5 16.03 -9.18 14.70
N GLY A 6 15.79 -8.13 13.90
CA GLY A 6 15.24 -8.29 12.56
C GLY A 6 16.23 -9.00 11.65
N ALA A 7 15.97 -10.26 11.33
CA ALA A 7 16.78 -11.04 10.40
C ALA A 7 16.04 -11.27 9.09
N LEU A 8 16.78 -11.38 8.00
CA LEU A 8 16.21 -11.66 6.70
C LEU A 8 16.95 -12.80 5.99
N TRP A 9 16.24 -13.49 5.10
CA TRP A 9 16.78 -14.52 4.25
C TRP A 9 16.63 -14.11 2.80
N ILE A 10 17.74 -14.08 2.08
CA ILE A 10 17.76 -13.70 0.66
C ILE A 10 18.19 -14.91 -0.16
N ASN A 11 17.37 -15.29 -1.13
CA ASN A 11 17.78 -16.31 -2.08
C ASN A 11 18.94 -15.78 -2.94
N PRO A 12 20.09 -16.46 -3.02
CA PRO A 12 21.25 -16.01 -3.80
C PRO A 12 20.94 -15.71 -5.28
N SER A 13 19.92 -16.35 -5.85
CA SER A 13 19.50 -16.08 -7.25
C SER A 13 18.98 -14.66 -7.45
N THR A 14 18.43 -14.01 -6.41
CA THR A 14 17.92 -12.63 -6.48
C THR A 14 19.01 -11.58 -6.38
N CYS A 15 20.26 -11.99 -6.13
CA CYS A 15 21.41 -11.08 -6.03
C CYS A 15 22.04 -10.77 -7.40
N LYS A 16 21.54 -11.36 -8.50
CA LYS A 16 22.13 -11.19 -9.85
C LYS A 16 21.04 -11.06 -10.91
N PRO A 17 20.83 -9.87 -11.47
CA PRO A 17 21.42 -8.58 -11.03
C PRO A 17 20.91 -8.15 -9.66
N VAL A 18 21.67 -7.33 -8.97
CA VAL A 18 21.20 -6.65 -7.77
C VAL A 18 20.08 -5.69 -8.16
N GLY A 19 18.93 -5.77 -7.49
CA GLY A 19 17.75 -4.98 -7.79
C GLY A 19 16.93 -4.68 -6.55
N SER A 20 15.71 -4.23 -6.75
CA SER A 20 14.79 -3.82 -5.67
C SER A 20 14.48 -4.93 -4.66
N THR A 21 14.59 -6.21 -5.04
CA THR A 21 14.27 -7.33 -4.15
C THR A 21 15.09 -7.32 -2.86
N ILE A 22 16.40 -7.08 -2.94
CA ILE A 22 17.23 -7.02 -1.73
C ILE A 22 16.84 -5.84 -0.84
N ALA A 23 16.59 -4.68 -1.45
CA ALA A 23 16.13 -3.50 -0.71
C ALA A 23 14.76 -3.72 -0.08
N HIS A 24 13.88 -4.48 -0.74
CA HIS A 24 12.59 -4.90 -0.22
C HIS A 24 12.74 -5.77 1.05
N GLU A 25 13.56 -6.80 1.00
CA GLU A 25 13.80 -7.68 2.14
C GLU A 25 14.45 -6.93 3.32
N ILE A 26 15.37 -6.00 3.04
CA ILE A 26 15.92 -5.10 4.07
C ILE A 26 14.80 -4.28 4.71
N GLY A 27 13.79 -3.85 3.94
CA GLY A 27 12.59 -3.19 4.44
C GLY A 27 11.88 -4.00 5.51
N HIS A 28 11.72 -5.29 5.30
CA HIS A 28 11.11 -6.20 6.28
C HIS A 28 11.91 -6.30 7.58
N SER A 29 13.24 -6.26 7.54
CA SER A 29 14.04 -6.28 8.77
C SER A 29 13.82 -5.03 9.62
N PHE A 30 13.64 -3.85 9.02
CA PHE A 30 13.28 -2.63 9.75
C PHE A 30 11.86 -2.70 10.34
N GLN A 31 10.91 -3.22 9.60
CA GLN A 31 9.55 -3.42 10.11
C GLN A 31 9.56 -4.37 11.32
N TYR A 32 10.26 -5.47 11.22
CA TYR A 32 10.40 -6.43 12.31
C TYR A 32 11.08 -5.81 13.54
N GLN A 33 12.12 -4.98 13.33
CA GLN A 33 12.83 -4.31 14.41
C GLN A 33 11.90 -3.41 15.26
N VAL A 34 10.90 -2.79 14.68
CA VAL A 34 9.90 -2.00 15.45
C VAL A 34 9.19 -2.85 16.50
N TYR A 35 8.92 -4.12 16.22
CA TYR A 35 8.33 -5.03 17.20
C TYR A 35 9.34 -5.49 18.24
N CYS A 36 10.55 -5.83 17.81
CA CYS A 36 11.63 -6.18 18.71
C CYS A 36 11.86 -5.07 19.75
N ASP A 37 11.91 -3.83 19.30
CA ASP A 37 12.07 -2.66 20.19
C ASP A 37 10.90 -2.53 21.18
N LYS A 38 9.68 -2.77 20.75
CA LYS A 38 8.50 -2.72 21.63
C LYS A 38 8.52 -3.85 22.67
N LEU A 39 8.95 -5.05 22.29
CA LEU A 39 9.11 -6.18 23.22
C LEU A 39 10.20 -5.90 24.26
N LEU A 40 11.37 -5.45 23.82
CA LEU A 40 12.51 -5.12 24.69
C LEU A 40 12.18 -4.02 25.69
N ASN A 41 11.44 -3.01 25.27
CA ASN A 41 11.05 -1.89 26.12
C ASN A 41 9.82 -2.18 27.00
N GLY A 42 9.26 -3.38 26.96
CA GLY A 42 8.06 -3.77 27.67
C GLY A 42 6.78 -3.03 27.20
N ALA A 43 6.85 -2.33 26.07
CA ALA A 43 5.71 -1.64 25.48
C ALA A 43 4.78 -2.59 24.73
N ALA A 44 5.25 -3.78 24.38
CA ALA A 44 4.47 -4.87 23.81
C ALA A 44 4.70 -6.14 24.66
N LYS A 45 3.66 -6.97 24.77
CA LYS A 45 3.72 -8.27 25.46
C LYS A 45 3.89 -9.43 24.50
N ASP A 46 3.50 -9.21 23.26
CA ASP A 46 3.55 -10.18 22.17
C ASP A 46 3.46 -9.46 20.81
N PHE A 47 3.54 -10.22 19.72
CA PHE A 47 3.44 -9.70 18.35
C PHE A 47 2.08 -9.08 17.98
N HIS A 48 1.06 -9.22 18.80
CA HIS A 48 -0.27 -8.64 18.56
C HIS A 48 -0.39 -7.17 18.99
N GLN A 49 0.66 -6.58 19.51
CA GLN A 49 0.66 -5.18 19.98
C GLN A 49 0.85 -4.14 18.85
N GLY A 50 1.04 -4.59 17.62
CA GLY A 50 1.11 -3.73 16.44
C GLY A 50 -0.16 -3.77 15.61
N PHE A 51 0.01 -3.75 14.29
CA PHE A 51 -1.10 -3.84 13.37
C PHE A 51 -1.81 -5.19 13.38
N ARG A 52 -3.07 -5.13 13.02
CA ARG A 52 -3.78 -6.24 12.46
C ARG A 52 -3.29 -6.51 11.03
N TYR A 53 -2.78 -7.71 10.76
CA TYR A 53 -1.99 -7.98 9.56
C TYR A 53 -2.79 -8.28 8.29
N GLY A 54 -3.92 -8.92 8.38
CA GLY A 54 -4.65 -9.39 7.20
C GLY A 54 -6.08 -8.89 7.13
N PHE A 55 -6.84 -9.47 6.20
CA PHE A 55 -8.25 -9.16 5.99
C PHE A 55 -9.20 -9.84 6.93
N GLY A 56 -8.82 -10.96 7.49
CA GLY A 56 -9.66 -11.75 8.38
C GLY A 56 -10.03 -10.99 9.65
N PRO A 57 -11.09 -11.43 10.36
CA PRO A 57 -11.57 -10.77 11.57
C PRO A 57 -10.51 -10.70 12.68
N ASN A 58 -9.55 -11.61 12.66
CA ASN A 58 -8.45 -11.67 13.62
C ASN A 58 -7.09 -11.23 13.02
N GLY A 59 -7.10 -10.64 11.81
CA GLY A 59 -5.87 -10.23 11.12
C GLY A 59 -5.18 -11.34 10.33
N GLU A 60 -5.81 -12.49 10.17
CA GLU A 60 -5.33 -13.55 9.30
C GLU A 60 -5.49 -13.20 7.82
N GLY A 61 -4.77 -13.86 6.94
CA GLY A 61 -4.94 -13.75 5.49
C GLY A 61 -4.02 -12.76 4.78
N GLY A 62 -2.78 -12.68 5.16
CA GLY A 62 -1.75 -12.01 4.39
C GLY A 62 -1.18 -10.74 5.02
N ASN A 63 -0.02 -10.38 4.53
CA ASN A 63 0.83 -9.31 5.07
C ASN A 63 0.80 -8.08 4.16
N GLY A 64 -0.38 -7.70 3.65
CA GLY A 64 -0.50 -6.66 2.62
C GLY A 64 0.30 -5.40 2.90
N PHE A 65 0.10 -4.80 4.05
CA PHE A 65 0.79 -3.54 4.39
C PHE A 65 2.30 -3.71 4.63
N TRP A 66 2.76 -4.87 5.10
CA TRP A 66 4.18 -5.18 5.21
C TRP A 66 4.84 -5.12 3.85
N GLU A 67 4.27 -5.82 2.89
CA GLU A 67 4.77 -5.89 1.53
C GLU A 67 4.70 -4.54 0.81
N GLN A 68 3.61 -3.79 0.98
CA GLN A 68 3.45 -2.45 0.40
C GLN A 68 4.51 -1.48 0.90
N CYS A 69 4.82 -1.50 2.19
CA CYS A 69 5.85 -0.64 2.77
C CYS A 69 7.26 -1.06 2.33
N ALA A 70 7.54 -2.37 2.24
CA ALA A 70 8.81 -2.87 1.73
C ALA A 70 8.99 -2.53 0.25
N GLN A 71 7.93 -2.64 -0.57
CA GLN A 71 7.95 -2.19 -1.96
C GLN A 71 8.17 -0.68 -2.05
N TRP A 72 7.43 0.12 -1.30
CA TRP A 72 7.64 1.56 -1.26
C TRP A 72 9.09 1.91 -0.91
N GLN A 73 9.67 1.26 0.11
CA GLN A 73 11.04 1.51 0.54
C GLN A 73 12.05 1.12 -0.54
N SER A 74 11.90 -0.05 -1.15
CA SER A 74 12.80 -0.52 -2.20
C SER A 74 12.77 0.38 -3.43
N LEU A 75 11.59 0.87 -3.81
CA LEU A 75 11.39 1.74 -4.95
C LEU A 75 11.85 3.20 -4.71
N GLN A 76 12.17 3.59 -3.47
CA GLN A 76 12.93 4.84 -3.23
C GLN A 76 14.37 4.73 -3.79
N THR A 77 14.96 3.55 -3.73
CA THR A 77 16.31 3.28 -4.23
C THR A 77 16.31 2.88 -5.71
N TYR A 78 15.26 2.21 -6.15
CA TYR A 78 15.09 1.72 -7.53
C TYR A 78 13.84 2.31 -8.21
N PRO A 79 13.72 3.64 -8.35
CA PRO A 79 12.50 4.27 -8.86
C PRO A 79 12.21 3.95 -10.33
N GLN A 80 13.18 3.50 -11.10
CA GLN A 80 12.99 3.02 -12.48
C GLN A 80 12.14 1.74 -12.55
N GLU A 81 11.97 1.01 -11.44
CA GLU A 81 11.15 -0.20 -11.36
C GLU A 81 9.68 0.07 -10.97
N LEU A 82 9.32 1.35 -10.70
CA LEU A 82 7.97 1.76 -10.28
C LEU A 82 6.87 1.25 -11.22
N PHE A 83 7.13 1.23 -12.52
CA PHE A 83 6.16 0.84 -13.54
C PHE A 83 6.51 -0.53 -14.17
N GLY A 84 7.12 -1.42 -13.38
CA GLY A 84 7.38 -2.80 -13.75
C GLY A 84 6.15 -3.72 -13.60
N TYR A 85 6.39 -5.00 -13.38
CA TYR A 85 5.36 -6.05 -13.31
C TYR A 85 4.17 -5.72 -12.38
N HIS A 86 4.42 -5.10 -11.25
CA HIS A 86 3.38 -4.85 -10.24
C HIS A 86 2.34 -3.79 -10.67
N VAL A 87 2.65 -2.95 -11.65
CA VAL A 87 1.67 -1.98 -12.15
C VAL A 87 0.50 -2.65 -12.87
N ASP A 88 0.74 -3.75 -13.59
CA ASP A 88 -0.32 -4.48 -14.26
C ASP A 88 -1.21 -5.21 -13.27
N VAL A 89 -0.64 -5.75 -12.19
CA VAL A 89 -1.40 -6.32 -11.08
C VAL A 89 -2.28 -5.25 -10.43
N TRP A 90 -1.73 -4.06 -10.19
CA TRP A 90 -2.49 -2.94 -9.65
C TRP A 90 -3.63 -2.50 -10.59
N LYS A 91 -3.37 -2.33 -11.88
CA LYS A 91 -4.37 -1.95 -12.90
C LYS A 91 -5.52 -2.97 -13.01
N ALA A 92 -5.26 -4.22 -12.72
CA ALA A 92 -6.30 -5.26 -12.70
C ALA A 92 -7.12 -5.26 -11.39
N ASN A 93 -6.63 -4.63 -10.32
CA ASN A 93 -7.16 -4.83 -8.97
C ASN A 93 -7.43 -3.53 -8.18
N TYR A 94 -7.23 -2.33 -8.74
CA TYR A 94 -7.38 -1.04 -8.03
C TYR A 94 -8.80 -0.79 -7.46
N HIS A 95 -9.80 -1.54 -7.91
CA HIS A 95 -11.14 -1.56 -7.33
C HIS A 95 -11.22 -2.28 -5.98
N ARG A 96 -10.20 -3.07 -5.60
CA ARG A 96 -10.17 -3.81 -4.34
C ARG A 96 -9.70 -2.94 -3.18
N HIS A 97 -9.99 -3.41 -1.98
CA HIS A 97 -9.41 -2.80 -0.78
C HIS A 97 -7.88 -2.75 -0.86
N PHE A 98 -7.26 -1.65 -0.44
CA PHE A 98 -5.81 -1.44 -0.58
C PHE A 98 -4.97 -2.56 0.05
N ASN A 99 -5.44 -3.15 1.14
CA ASN A 99 -4.77 -4.24 1.85
C ASN A 99 -5.25 -5.65 1.40
N HIS A 100 -5.89 -5.76 0.23
CA HIS A 100 -6.29 -7.05 -0.32
C HIS A 100 -5.06 -7.89 -0.69
N GLU A 101 -5.14 -9.22 -0.53
CA GLU A 101 -4.03 -10.15 -0.76
C GLU A 101 -3.35 -9.96 -2.13
N TRP A 102 -4.13 -9.76 -3.18
CA TRP A 102 -3.59 -9.51 -4.53
C TRP A 102 -2.95 -8.13 -4.69
N MET A 103 -3.18 -7.22 -3.76
CA MET A 103 -2.64 -5.87 -3.76
C MET A 103 -1.34 -5.72 -2.95
N ARG A 104 -0.94 -6.76 -2.21
CA ARG A 104 0.18 -6.69 -1.26
C ARG A 104 1.49 -6.16 -1.87
N TYR A 105 1.83 -6.55 -3.09
CA TYR A 105 3.01 -6.04 -3.79
C TYR A 105 2.72 -4.89 -4.76
N ALA A 106 1.46 -4.55 -4.99
CA ALA A 106 1.05 -3.61 -6.02
C ALA A 106 0.48 -2.29 -5.50
N SER A 107 0.08 -2.23 -4.22
CA SER A 107 -0.59 -1.05 -3.62
C SER A 107 0.37 -0.08 -2.92
N TYR A 108 1.63 0.02 -3.38
CA TYR A 108 2.62 0.95 -2.82
C TYR A 108 2.36 2.42 -3.16
N TRP A 109 1.37 2.73 -3.98
CA TRP A 109 1.00 4.09 -4.37
C TRP A 109 0.42 4.92 -3.22
N LEU A 110 -0.37 4.30 -2.34
CA LEU A 110 -0.89 4.97 -1.14
C LEU A 110 0.23 5.39 -0.17
N PRO A 111 1.24 4.57 0.14
CA PRO A 111 2.47 4.99 0.77
C PRO A 111 3.16 6.20 0.13
N TYR A 112 3.26 6.25 -1.21
CA TYR A 112 3.81 7.40 -1.91
C TYR A 112 2.96 8.67 -1.72
N TYR A 113 1.64 8.54 -1.81
CA TYR A 113 0.72 9.65 -1.56
C TYR A 113 0.85 10.19 -0.12
N TRP A 114 0.90 9.32 0.87
CA TRP A 114 1.10 9.73 2.26
C TRP A 114 2.45 10.41 2.47
N THR A 115 3.50 9.89 1.85
CA THR A 115 4.84 10.49 1.90
C THR A 115 4.85 11.90 1.31
N GLN A 116 4.16 12.11 0.21
CA GLN A 116 4.02 13.45 -0.40
C GLN A 116 3.31 14.42 0.55
N LYS A 117 2.30 13.97 1.29
CA LYS A 117 1.52 14.82 2.20
C LYS A 117 2.23 15.14 3.52
N HIS A 118 2.91 14.17 4.09
CA HIS A 118 3.37 14.22 5.48
C HIS A 118 4.89 14.05 5.63
N GLY A 119 5.60 13.85 4.54
CA GLY A 119 7.04 13.60 4.53
C GLY A 119 7.38 12.10 4.68
N VAL A 120 8.65 11.79 4.45
CA VAL A 120 9.16 10.40 4.35
C VAL A 120 9.01 9.61 5.65
N SER A 121 8.94 10.27 6.80
CA SER A 121 8.78 9.62 8.10
C SER A 121 7.39 9.04 8.37
N VAL A 122 6.38 9.40 7.57
CA VAL A 122 4.98 9.04 7.82
C VAL A 122 4.78 7.53 8.03
N LEU A 123 5.42 6.70 7.22
CA LEU A 123 5.29 5.25 7.34
C LEU A 123 5.96 4.73 8.61
N GLY A 124 7.16 5.23 8.93
CA GLY A 124 7.84 4.88 10.19
C GLY A 124 7.01 5.25 11.42
N GLU A 125 6.35 6.41 11.41
CA GLU A 125 5.46 6.82 12.50
C GLU A 125 4.20 5.94 12.58
N ILE A 126 3.61 5.57 11.45
CA ILE A 126 2.48 4.64 11.44
C ILE A 126 2.90 3.29 12.05
N TRP A 127 4.03 2.73 11.66
CA TRP A 127 4.57 1.49 12.24
C TRP A 127 4.84 1.61 13.73
N LYS A 128 5.56 2.64 14.14
CA LYS A 128 5.96 2.88 15.53
C LYS A 128 4.77 3.08 16.47
N GLN A 129 3.72 3.76 16.01
CA GLN A 129 2.56 4.13 16.82
C GLN A 129 1.35 3.22 16.60
N SER A 130 1.48 2.16 15.82
CA SER A 130 0.42 1.18 15.62
C SER A 130 -0.04 0.54 16.94
N LYS A 131 -1.34 0.28 17.04
CA LYS A 131 -1.97 -0.33 18.20
C LYS A 131 -2.89 -1.45 17.76
N TYR A 132 -2.78 -2.64 18.36
CA TYR A 132 -3.75 -3.68 18.10
C TYR A 132 -5.14 -3.31 18.70
N PRO A 133 -6.24 -3.52 18.00
CA PRO A 133 -6.41 -4.18 16.71
C PRO A 133 -6.53 -3.20 15.50
N GLU A 134 -5.90 -2.04 15.56
CA GLU A 134 -5.91 -1.09 14.44
C GLU A 134 -5.32 -1.71 13.17
N ASP A 135 -5.93 -1.44 12.02
CA ASP A 135 -5.29 -1.57 10.74
C ASP A 135 -4.48 -0.30 10.38
N PRO A 136 -3.69 -0.31 9.29
CA PRO A 136 -2.90 0.86 8.90
C PRO A 136 -3.73 2.12 8.64
N LEU A 137 -4.94 2.00 8.10
CA LEU A 137 -5.82 3.16 7.88
C LEU A 137 -6.38 3.73 9.18
N MET A 138 -6.73 2.88 10.13
CA MET A 138 -7.15 3.32 11.46
C MET A 138 -6.04 4.07 12.19
N THR A 139 -4.81 3.55 12.13
CA THR A 139 -3.64 4.23 12.69
C THR A 139 -3.39 5.57 11.97
N TYR A 140 -3.42 5.58 10.64
CA TYR A 140 -3.28 6.80 9.84
C TYR A 140 -4.38 7.83 10.18
N GLN A 141 -5.63 7.40 10.25
CA GLN A 141 -6.76 8.24 10.63
C GLN A 141 -6.53 8.90 11.99
N ARG A 142 -6.07 8.13 12.97
CA ARG A 142 -5.79 8.65 14.31
C ARG A 142 -4.68 9.68 14.32
N LEU A 143 -3.57 9.42 13.62
CA LEU A 143 -2.37 10.26 13.64
C LEU A 143 -2.51 11.51 12.76
N TYR A 144 -3.07 11.38 11.58
CA TYR A 144 -3.03 12.40 10.55
C TYR A 144 -4.38 13.03 10.21
N CYS A 145 -5.48 12.32 10.44
CA CYS A 145 -6.84 12.83 10.22
C CYS A 145 -7.53 13.29 11.52
N LYS A 146 -6.78 13.46 12.62
CA LYS A 146 -7.33 13.85 13.93
C LYS A 146 -8.48 12.94 14.40
N GLY A 147 -8.43 11.67 14.04
CA GLY A 147 -9.47 10.68 14.32
C GLY A 147 -10.76 10.83 13.50
N LYS A 148 -10.83 11.76 12.55
CA LYS A 148 -12.04 12.05 11.77
C LYS A 148 -12.11 11.17 10.52
N VAL A 149 -13.16 10.36 10.42
CA VAL A 149 -13.44 9.51 9.25
C VAL A 149 -13.66 10.34 7.99
N ALA A 150 -14.37 11.47 8.09
CA ALA A 150 -14.61 12.36 6.96
C ALA A 150 -13.29 12.83 6.31
N THR A 151 -12.30 13.23 7.12
CA THR A 151 -10.99 13.65 6.62
C THR A 151 -10.26 12.49 5.94
N LEU A 152 -10.34 11.28 6.49
CA LEU A 152 -9.76 10.10 5.84
C LEU A 152 -10.41 9.85 4.45
N TYR A 153 -11.74 9.97 4.36
CA TYR A 153 -12.42 9.78 3.08
C TYR A 153 -12.08 10.87 2.04
N GLU A 154 -11.96 12.11 2.47
CA GLU A 154 -11.48 13.21 1.62
C GLU A 154 -10.09 12.92 1.06
N GLU A 155 -9.19 12.40 1.89
CA GLU A 155 -7.83 12.06 1.46
C GLU A 155 -7.79 10.82 0.55
N LEU A 156 -8.58 9.81 0.82
CA LEU A 156 -8.71 8.65 -0.07
C LEU A 156 -9.31 9.03 -1.43
N TYR A 157 -10.23 9.99 -1.45
CA TYR A 157 -10.79 10.53 -2.68
C TYR A 157 -9.73 11.33 -3.47
N ASP A 158 -8.95 12.19 -2.81
CA ASP A 158 -7.82 12.90 -3.44
C ASP A 158 -6.79 11.91 -3.99
N TYR A 159 -6.43 10.89 -3.20
CA TYR A 159 -5.58 9.80 -3.66
C TYR A 159 -6.11 9.11 -4.92
N ALA A 160 -7.38 8.70 -4.92
CA ALA A 160 -8.01 8.06 -6.07
C ALA A 160 -7.99 8.97 -7.31
N THR A 161 -8.28 10.25 -7.12
CA THR A 161 -8.24 11.26 -8.20
C THR A 161 -6.84 11.38 -8.79
N ARG A 162 -5.80 11.47 -7.96
CA ARG A 162 -4.41 11.54 -8.42
C ARG A 162 -3.95 10.28 -9.13
N MET A 163 -4.44 9.14 -8.69
CA MET A 163 -4.10 7.87 -9.32
C MET A 163 -4.61 7.74 -10.75
N THR A 164 -5.64 8.46 -11.17
CA THR A 164 -6.10 8.44 -12.57
C THR A 164 -5.00 8.76 -13.58
N THR A 165 -4.01 9.55 -13.18
CA THR A 165 -2.86 9.97 -14.00
C THR A 165 -1.51 9.73 -13.31
N TYR A 166 -1.48 9.06 -12.17
CA TYR A 166 -0.32 8.91 -11.28
C TYR A 166 0.28 10.26 -10.87
N ASP A 167 -0.57 11.21 -10.51
CA ASP A 167 -0.19 12.59 -10.12
C ASP A 167 0.36 12.66 -8.69
N ILE A 168 1.45 11.96 -8.46
CA ILE A 168 2.24 11.94 -7.22
C ILE A 168 3.66 12.37 -7.58
N ASP A 169 4.25 13.33 -6.84
CA ASP A 169 5.45 14.07 -7.24
C ASP A 169 6.64 13.20 -7.70
N ILE A 170 7.01 12.21 -6.91
CA ILE A 170 8.12 11.31 -7.26
C ILE A 170 7.72 10.39 -8.42
N VAL A 171 6.51 9.85 -8.36
CA VAL A 171 5.97 8.89 -9.34
C VAL A 171 5.84 9.50 -10.72
N ARG A 172 5.39 10.76 -10.79
CA ARG A 172 5.15 11.50 -12.04
C ARG A 172 6.36 11.52 -12.99
N LYS A 173 7.58 11.45 -12.44
CA LYS A 173 8.83 11.46 -13.24
C LYS A 173 9.04 10.16 -14.01
N TYR A 174 8.42 9.07 -13.58
CA TYR A 174 8.64 7.73 -14.14
C TYR A 174 7.41 7.18 -14.87
N VAL A 175 6.27 7.90 -14.81
CA VAL A 175 5.04 7.44 -15.45
C VAL A 175 5.18 7.39 -16.96
N THR A 176 4.74 6.29 -17.56
CA THR A 176 4.68 6.12 -19.02
C THR A 176 3.27 6.36 -19.52
N GLU A 177 3.12 6.71 -20.81
CA GLU A 177 1.80 6.89 -21.40
C GLU A 177 0.98 5.58 -21.42
N SER A 178 1.65 4.43 -21.49
CA SER A 178 0.97 3.13 -21.39
C SER A 178 0.46 2.85 -19.97
N ALA A 179 1.16 3.33 -18.95
CA ALA A 179 0.74 3.17 -17.56
C ALA A 179 -0.56 3.93 -17.28
N LYS A 180 -0.75 5.12 -17.85
CA LYS A 180 -1.97 5.92 -17.70
C LYS A 180 -3.20 5.31 -18.37
N LYS A 181 -3.01 4.36 -19.28
CA LYS A 181 -4.12 3.73 -20.01
C LYS A 181 -4.73 2.59 -19.21
N TYR A 182 -5.67 2.92 -18.35
CA TYR A 182 -6.50 1.94 -17.67
C TYR A 182 -7.87 2.56 -17.32
N SER A 183 -8.90 1.76 -17.38
CA SER A 183 -10.26 2.16 -17.01
C SER A 183 -11.08 0.94 -16.63
N THR A 184 -12.12 1.16 -15.85
CA THR A 184 -13.10 0.14 -15.52
C THR A 184 -14.08 -0.03 -16.68
N LYS A 185 -14.30 -1.28 -17.10
CA LYS A 185 -15.26 -1.60 -18.15
C LYS A 185 -16.68 -1.35 -17.63
N LEU A 186 -17.46 -0.62 -18.42
CA LEU A 186 -18.88 -0.43 -18.20
C LEU A 186 -19.70 -1.35 -19.09
N TYR A 187 -20.86 -1.74 -18.61
CA TYR A 187 -21.83 -2.57 -19.31
C TYR A 187 -23.14 -1.77 -19.45
N ALA A 188 -23.66 -1.70 -20.68
CA ALA A 188 -24.94 -1.07 -20.93
C ALA A 188 -26.10 -1.94 -20.36
N SER A 189 -27.06 -1.32 -19.73
CA SER A 189 -28.26 -1.96 -19.18
C SER A 189 -29.38 -0.94 -19.13
N ASP A 190 -30.45 -1.15 -19.89
CA ASP A 190 -31.73 -0.41 -19.86
C ASP A 190 -31.61 1.13 -19.76
N GLY A 191 -30.72 1.72 -20.59
CA GLY A 191 -30.56 3.18 -20.67
C GLY A 191 -29.53 3.76 -19.69
N TYR A 192 -28.85 2.95 -18.93
CA TYR A 192 -27.71 3.37 -18.08
C TYR A 192 -26.50 2.45 -18.25
N TYR A 193 -25.39 2.85 -17.67
CA TYR A 193 -24.16 2.04 -17.62
C TYR A 193 -23.89 1.60 -16.20
N GLN A 194 -23.41 0.37 -16.04
CA GLN A 194 -23.06 -0.19 -14.75
C GLN A 194 -21.68 -0.82 -14.77
N VAL A 195 -21.03 -0.80 -13.63
CA VAL A 195 -19.78 -1.55 -13.37
C VAL A 195 -20.14 -3.02 -13.18
N GLY A 196 -19.37 -3.92 -13.78
CA GLY A 196 -19.56 -5.35 -13.57
C GLY A 196 -19.31 -5.75 -12.10
N TYR A 197 -20.02 -6.76 -11.62
CA TYR A 197 -19.94 -7.23 -10.23
C TYR A 197 -18.51 -7.50 -9.76
N SER A 198 -17.67 -8.11 -10.61
CA SER A 198 -16.26 -8.38 -10.30
C SER A 198 -15.37 -7.14 -10.14
N SER A 199 -15.87 -5.98 -10.57
CA SER A 199 -15.15 -4.70 -10.50
C SER A 199 -15.83 -3.70 -9.54
N CYS A 200 -16.82 -4.15 -8.76
CA CYS A 200 -17.39 -3.31 -7.71
C CYS A 200 -16.31 -2.91 -6.70
N PRO A 201 -16.23 -1.62 -6.33
CA PRO A 201 -15.15 -1.17 -5.47
C PRO A 201 -15.31 -1.70 -4.04
N GLY A 202 -14.22 -2.16 -3.47
CA GLY A 202 -14.09 -2.40 -2.03
C GLY A 202 -14.01 -1.08 -1.25
N SER A 203 -13.94 -1.14 0.07
CA SER A 203 -14.04 0.04 0.96
C SER A 203 -13.01 1.15 0.69
N THR A 204 -11.87 0.84 0.07
CA THR A 204 -10.83 1.81 -0.31
C THR A 204 -10.46 1.69 -1.79
N GLY A 205 -11.16 0.82 -2.51
CA GLY A 205 -11.04 0.69 -3.95
C GLY A 205 -11.82 1.78 -4.67
N PHE A 206 -11.51 1.98 -5.93
CA PHE A 206 -12.20 2.95 -6.79
C PHE A 206 -12.27 2.46 -8.23
N ASN A 207 -13.08 3.11 -9.02
CA ASN A 207 -13.17 2.86 -10.46
C ASN A 207 -12.76 4.10 -11.23
N VAL A 208 -12.03 3.89 -12.32
CA VAL A 208 -11.69 4.94 -13.29
C VAL A 208 -12.54 4.71 -14.52
N ILE A 209 -13.34 5.70 -14.88
CA ILE A 209 -14.24 5.64 -16.03
C ILE A 209 -13.74 6.66 -17.06
N SER A 210 -13.40 6.17 -18.24
CA SER A 210 -13.07 7.05 -19.37
C SER A 210 -14.37 7.70 -19.85
N LEU A 211 -14.35 9.01 -19.97
CA LEU A 211 -15.44 9.78 -20.58
C LEU A 211 -14.96 10.21 -21.97
N ASP A 212 -15.67 9.77 -22.99
CA ASP A 212 -15.52 10.33 -24.33
C ASP A 212 -16.24 11.69 -24.32
N VAL A 213 -15.45 12.72 -24.06
CA VAL A 213 -15.96 14.10 -24.17
C VAL A 213 -15.73 14.52 -25.64
N PRO A 214 -16.79 14.91 -26.37
CA PRO A 214 -16.67 15.35 -27.76
C PRO A 214 -15.85 16.63 -27.91
#